data_09a5cadabc4938876e0637707111b85f
#
_entry.id   09a5cadabc4938876e0637707111b85f
#
_cell.length_a   1.000
_cell.length_b   1.000
_cell.length_c   1.000
_cell.angle_alpha   90.00
_cell.angle_beta   90.00
_cell.angle_gamma   90.00
#
_symmetry.space_group_name_H-M   'P 1'
#
loop_
_entity.id
_entity.type
_entity.pdbx_description
1 polymer ?
#
loop_
_entity_poly.entity_id
_entity_poly.type
_entity_poly.pdbx_seq_one_letter_code
_entity_poly.pdbx_strand_id
1 'polypeptide(L)'
;MKKTTNHTLCRRSIVLLLTLSLIFASLTGCNSGKKAAKAQERFDAFTNEVFVSDITENILNLHWTLAFPENYGIDDYKISFGSFSKEYEEESYQELRDMLKELKDFDYDLLTEDQKLIYDIMLTYGEDNLKTEKYRLYYDYLSPTNGVQSYLPTLLAEYKFYKKQDVADYLDTLRLFPDYFKDLMAFEQEQSENGFFMPDFEADKVIDQCQQFMEDPENHYLIDSFNLRLDETDFLTDEEKESYRKENADLVQNTMIPAYGYLVEELAKLKGTGENDAGLCYFKDGRAFYELLVRDSTGSDKSVEEFEDLILEKMQSDLETIWELSLEDEDFDRMMECPVDLSDPYAVLNQLKEGLAKDFPASGELPFKVSYVPTSMEEYMNPAYYILPPVDYLENNAIYINNKHSSDDIEQFVTLAHEGFPGHLYQTTYFYGKEPSPIRKLFGFSGYSEGWGTYAEIYAYRLAGLDDKMLQLNELNKTYTLALYCLTDMGINYEGWTLEDTEEFLGIDKETCREIYEMMVEEPALYLAYYGGYLEFVELREKAMETLGEKFDLKEFHTFLLDMGPAQFEIIEDRMEDWMEKQ
;
A
#
# COMPACT_ATOMS: atom_id res chain seq x y z
N MET A 1 11.48 -20.78 45.46
CA MET A 1 11.27 -22.15 44.93
C MET A 1 10.50 -22.03 43.64
N LYS A 2 11.21 -22.38 42.57
CA LYS A 2 10.74 -22.70 41.20
C LYS A 2 9.69 -21.79 40.53
N LYS A 3 10.18 -20.83 39.75
CA LYS A 3 9.57 -20.32 38.51
C LYS A 3 9.67 -21.44 37.46
N THR A 4 8.58 -21.86 36.87
CA THR A 4 8.55 -22.70 35.67
C THR A 4 7.84 -21.92 34.56
N THR A 5 8.60 -21.44 33.74
CA THR A 5 8.57 -21.10 32.30
C THR A 5 7.42 -21.72 31.51
N ASN A 6 6.61 -20.80 30.91
CA ASN A 6 5.60 -21.07 29.90
C ASN A 6 6.14 -20.90 28.46
N HIS A 7 7.35 -21.36 28.19
CA HIS A 7 7.94 -21.37 26.83
C HIS A 7 7.68 -22.67 26.05
N THR A 8 6.68 -23.49 26.44
CA THR A 8 6.53 -24.85 25.91
C THR A 8 5.28 -25.06 25.06
N LEU A 9 4.43 -24.05 24.85
CA LEU A 9 3.20 -24.23 24.07
C LEU A 9 3.39 -23.94 22.57
N CYS A 10 4.14 -22.94 22.18
CA CYS A 10 4.40 -22.62 20.77
C CYS A 10 5.23 -23.71 20.07
N ARG A 11 6.27 -24.24 20.73
CA ARG A 11 7.11 -25.33 20.17
C ARG A 11 6.39 -26.69 19.97
N ARG A 12 5.23 -26.93 20.61
CA ARG A 12 4.51 -28.20 20.46
C ARG A 12 3.55 -28.23 19.27
N SER A 13 3.07 -27.13 18.78
CA SER A 13 2.19 -27.09 17.60
C SER A 13 2.97 -27.30 16.30
N ILE A 14 4.12 -26.67 16.14
CA ILE A 14 4.97 -26.81 14.95
C ILE A 14 5.59 -28.21 14.85
N VAL A 15 5.99 -28.82 15.96
CA VAL A 15 6.59 -30.18 15.97
C VAL A 15 5.55 -31.29 15.73
N LEU A 16 4.26 -31.07 15.98
CA LEU A 16 3.21 -32.06 15.70
C LEU A 16 2.79 -32.07 14.21
N LEU A 17 2.93 -30.97 13.47
CA LEU A 17 2.65 -30.90 12.03
C LEU A 17 3.76 -31.54 11.19
N LEU A 18 5.02 -31.39 11.60
CA LEU A 18 6.17 -32.00 10.91
C LEU A 18 6.23 -33.54 11.00
N THR A 19 5.50 -34.18 11.94
CA THR A 19 5.48 -35.63 12.09
C THR A 19 4.36 -36.32 11.33
N LEU A 20 3.38 -35.64 10.80
CA LEU A 20 2.30 -36.20 9.97
C LEU A 20 2.64 -36.30 8.48
N SER A 21 3.62 -35.53 7.98
CA SER A 21 4.07 -35.59 6.59
C SER A 21 4.97 -36.78 6.24
N LEU A 22 5.43 -37.58 7.20
CA LEU A 22 6.40 -38.67 6.98
C LEU A 22 5.80 -40.08 6.85
N ILE A 23 4.49 -40.30 6.86
CA ILE A 23 3.88 -41.63 6.85
C ILE A 23 3.31 -42.11 5.50
N PHE A 24 3.36 -41.33 4.43
CA PHE A 24 2.85 -41.77 3.11
C PHE A 24 3.90 -41.87 1.99
N ALA A 25 5.01 -42.50 2.27
CA ALA A 25 5.98 -42.87 1.24
C ALA A 25 6.07 -44.39 1.10
N SER A 26 5.11 -45.00 0.42
CA SER A 26 5.32 -46.27 -0.33
C SER A 26 4.01 -46.70 -1.00
N LEU A 27 3.88 -46.40 -2.29
CA LEU A 27 3.20 -47.24 -3.30
C LEU A 27 3.56 -46.66 -4.68
N THR A 28 4.60 -47.24 -5.28
CA THR A 28 4.96 -47.04 -6.68
C THR A 28 3.90 -47.62 -7.61
N GLY A 29 3.29 -46.78 -8.40
CA GLY A 29 2.38 -47.20 -9.48
C GLY A 29 2.03 -46.05 -10.39
N CYS A 30 2.43 -46.12 -11.66
CA CYS A 30 2.20 -45.21 -12.76
C CYS A 30 0.91 -44.40 -12.65
N ASN A 31 1.02 -43.11 -12.38
CA ASN A 31 0.12 -42.13 -12.94
C ASN A 31 0.71 -40.72 -12.78
N SER A 32 1.25 -40.12 -13.82
CA SER A 32 1.74 -38.75 -13.83
C SER A 32 0.65 -37.78 -13.34
N GLY A 33 -0.62 -38.01 -13.72
CA GLY A 33 -1.75 -37.19 -13.26
C GLY A 33 -2.02 -37.27 -11.74
N LYS A 34 -1.78 -38.44 -11.08
CA LYS A 34 -1.91 -38.53 -9.62
C LYS A 34 -0.76 -37.87 -8.89
N LYS A 35 0.45 -37.85 -9.50
CA LYS A 35 1.61 -37.14 -8.94
C LYS A 35 1.37 -35.63 -9.02
N ALA A 36 0.88 -35.13 -10.16
CA ALA A 36 0.54 -33.72 -10.32
C ALA A 36 -0.56 -33.29 -9.34
N ALA A 37 -1.70 -34.01 -9.28
CA ALA A 37 -2.80 -33.67 -8.37
C ALA A 37 -2.33 -33.59 -6.89
N LYS A 38 -1.46 -34.53 -6.46
CA LYS A 38 -0.91 -34.50 -5.10
C LYS A 38 0.04 -33.33 -4.86
N ALA A 39 0.84 -32.96 -5.87
CA ALA A 39 1.73 -31.79 -5.77
C ALA A 39 0.92 -30.50 -5.68
N GLN A 40 -0.14 -30.37 -6.48
CA GLN A 40 -1.07 -29.25 -6.50
C GLN A 40 -1.81 -29.09 -5.17
N GLU A 41 -2.37 -30.19 -4.62
CA GLU A 41 -3.03 -30.19 -3.30
C GLU A 41 -2.06 -29.78 -2.16
N ARG A 42 -0.81 -30.25 -2.23
CA ARG A 42 0.22 -29.85 -1.25
C ARG A 42 0.57 -28.37 -1.40
N PHE A 43 0.64 -27.85 -2.62
CA PHE A 43 0.94 -26.45 -2.88
C PHE A 43 -0.19 -25.53 -2.37
N ASP A 44 -1.45 -25.90 -2.61
CA ASP A 44 -2.59 -25.14 -2.08
C ASP A 44 -2.61 -25.11 -0.55
N ALA A 45 -2.28 -26.24 0.09
CA ALA A 45 -2.17 -26.30 1.54
C ALA A 45 -1.03 -25.40 2.06
N PHE A 46 0.13 -25.43 1.42
CA PHE A 46 1.28 -24.59 1.76
C PHE A 46 0.95 -23.09 1.61
N THR A 47 0.37 -22.67 0.49
CA THR A 47 0.04 -21.26 0.29
C THR A 47 -1.05 -20.78 1.26
N ASN A 48 -1.97 -21.65 1.66
CA ASN A 48 -2.95 -21.33 2.70
C ASN A 48 -2.31 -21.23 4.10
N GLU A 49 -1.31 -22.06 4.41
CA GLU A 49 -0.54 -21.94 5.67
C GLU A 49 0.23 -20.60 5.71
N VAL A 50 0.86 -20.22 4.61
CA VAL A 50 1.54 -18.90 4.48
C VAL A 50 0.54 -17.75 4.67
N PHE A 51 -0.61 -17.81 3.99
CA PHE A 51 -1.68 -16.82 4.13
C PHE A 51 -2.12 -16.65 5.60
N VAL A 52 -2.43 -17.74 6.29
CA VAL A 52 -2.88 -17.70 7.69
C VAL A 52 -1.78 -17.19 8.61
N SER A 53 -0.53 -17.63 8.41
CA SER A 53 0.62 -17.16 9.22
C SER A 53 0.80 -15.66 9.14
N ASP A 54 0.82 -15.12 7.92
CA ASP A 54 1.03 -13.70 7.66
C ASP A 54 -0.04 -12.82 8.30
N ILE A 55 -1.32 -13.11 8.06
CA ILE A 55 -2.40 -12.27 8.58
C ILE A 55 -2.60 -12.37 10.10
N THR A 56 -2.14 -13.44 10.74
CA THR A 56 -2.28 -13.60 12.20
C THR A 56 -1.11 -13.04 13.01
N GLU A 57 -0.07 -12.57 12.37
CA GLU A 57 1.08 -11.94 13.02
C GLU A 57 0.72 -10.61 13.67
N ASN A 58 -0.16 -9.83 13.04
CA ASN A 58 -0.63 -8.53 13.50
C ASN A 58 -2.17 -8.51 13.53
N ILE A 59 -2.75 -8.04 14.64
CA ILE A 59 -4.21 -7.99 14.82
C ILE A 59 -4.90 -7.09 13.79
N LEU A 60 -4.27 -5.99 13.37
CA LEU A 60 -4.84 -5.11 12.34
C LEU A 60 -4.81 -5.79 10.98
N ASN A 61 -3.72 -6.48 10.61
CA ASN A 61 -3.66 -7.25 9.38
C ASN A 61 -4.77 -8.29 9.33
N LEU A 62 -4.97 -9.04 10.42
CA LEU A 62 -6.05 -10.02 10.51
C LEU A 62 -7.42 -9.37 10.29
N HIS A 63 -7.69 -8.30 11.03
CA HIS A 63 -8.99 -7.63 11.00
C HIS A 63 -9.30 -6.96 9.66
N TRP A 64 -8.29 -6.33 9.04
CA TRP A 64 -8.45 -5.69 7.73
C TRP A 64 -8.52 -6.69 6.57
N THR A 65 -7.89 -7.87 6.74
CA THR A 65 -7.92 -8.92 5.71
C THR A 65 -9.18 -9.77 5.78
N LEU A 66 -9.69 -10.10 6.99
CA LEU A 66 -10.83 -11.00 7.16
C LEU A 66 -11.91 -10.39 8.09
N ALA A 67 -13.14 -10.34 7.60
CA ALA A 67 -14.31 -10.05 8.43
C ALA A 67 -14.68 -11.25 9.32
N PHE A 68 -14.44 -12.48 8.83
CA PHE A 68 -14.82 -13.73 9.48
C PHE A 68 -13.66 -14.74 9.51
N PRO A 69 -12.63 -14.52 10.34
CA PRO A 69 -11.45 -15.39 10.44
C PRO A 69 -11.77 -16.86 10.68
N GLU A 70 -12.86 -17.17 11.38
CA GLU A 70 -13.32 -18.52 11.64
C GLU A 70 -13.61 -19.34 10.37
N ASN A 71 -13.96 -18.69 9.25
CA ASN A 71 -14.16 -19.36 7.97
C ASN A 71 -12.84 -19.90 7.37
N TYR A 72 -11.72 -19.40 7.85
CA TYR A 72 -10.35 -19.80 7.47
C TYR A 72 -9.69 -20.70 8.53
N GLY A 73 -10.46 -21.15 9.55
CA GLY A 73 -9.98 -22.00 10.64
C GLY A 73 -9.17 -21.23 11.68
N ILE A 74 -9.30 -19.90 11.72
CA ILE A 74 -8.61 -19.02 12.67
C ILE A 74 -9.57 -18.75 13.84
N ASP A 75 -9.54 -19.63 14.84
CA ASP A 75 -10.38 -19.53 16.04
C ASP A 75 -9.65 -18.89 17.23
N ASP A 76 -8.32 -18.85 17.21
CA ASP A 76 -7.46 -18.31 18.27
C ASP A 76 -6.28 -17.53 17.64
N TYR A 77 -6.09 -16.30 18.05
CA TYR A 77 -5.05 -15.40 17.57
C TYR A 77 -4.58 -14.46 18.68
N LYS A 78 -3.41 -13.91 18.50
CA LYS A 78 -2.81 -13.00 19.48
C LYS A 78 -3.15 -11.55 19.14
N ILE A 79 -3.59 -10.77 20.14
CA ILE A 79 -3.68 -9.32 20.01
C ILE A 79 -2.26 -8.74 20.13
N SER A 80 -1.68 -8.31 19.02
CA SER A 80 -0.30 -7.84 18.90
C SER A 80 -0.14 -6.94 17.68
N PHE A 81 0.75 -5.97 17.76
CA PHE A 81 1.23 -5.18 16.60
C PHE A 81 2.57 -5.71 16.03
N GLY A 82 3.10 -6.81 16.55
CA GLY A 82 4.48 -7.21 16.29
C GLY A 82 5.46 -6.52 17.23
N SER A 83 6.73 -6.38 16.83
CA SER A 83 7.81 -5.76 17.61
C SER A 83 8.88 -5.17 16.70
N PHE A 84 9.58 -4.12 17.15
CA PHE A 84 10.75 -3.52 16.49
C PHE A 84 12.08 -4.10 16.99
N SER A 85 12.02 -5.10 17.88
CA SER A 85 13.23 -5.71 18.44
C SER A 85 14.01 -6.49 17.37
N LYS A 86 15.32 -6.44 17.49
CA LYS A 86 16.22 -7.18 16.58
C LYS A 86 15.95 -8.68 16.58
N GLU A 87 15.61 -9.26 17.72
CA GLU A 87 15.29 -10.67 17.86
C GLU A 87 14.03 -11.05 17.09
N TYR A 88 13.00 -10.19 17.11
CA TYR A 88 11.78 -10.41 16.35
C TYR A 88 12.04 -10.37 14.84
N GLU A 89 12.81 -9.39 14.38
CA GLU A 89 13.19 -9.26 12.98
C GLU A 89 14.05 -10.44 12.49
N GLU A 90 15.05 -10.88 13.29
CA GLU A 90 15.83 -12.07 12.98
C GLU A 90 14.97 -13.33 12.86
N GLU A 91 13.92 -13.47 13.70
CA GLU A 91 12.94 -14.56 13.62
C GLU A 91 12.11 -14.46 12.33
N SER A 92 11.62 -13.28 11.97
CA SER A 92 10.84 -13.04 10.74
C SER A 92 11.67 -13.36 9.47
N TYR A 93 12.92 -12.93 9.39
CA TYR A 93 13.80 -13.31 8.27
C TYR A 93 14.12 -14.80 8.24
N GLN A 94 14.18 -15.47 9.40
CA GLN A 94 14.36 -16.91 9.43
C GLN A 94 13.12 -17.66 8.93
N GLU A 95 11.92 -17.19 9.28
CA GLU A 95 10.66 -17.73 8.78
C GLU A 95 10.53 -17.54 7.26
N LEU A 96 10.93 -16.38 6.74
CA LEU A 96 10.99 -16.10 5.30
C LEU A 96 11.95 -17.07 4.58
N ARG A 97 13.14 -17.33 5.13
CA ARG A 97 14.07 -18.33 4.57
C ARG A 97 13.49 -19.76 4.57
N ASP A 98 12.81 -20.13 5.63
CA ASP A 98 12.20 -21.45 5.73
C ASP A 98 11.02 -21.60 4.76
N MET A 99 10.21 -20.56 4.58
CA MET A 99 9.15 -20.49 3.59
C MET A 99 9.72 -20.63 2.16
N LEU A 100 10.72 -19.86 1.80
CA LEU A 100 11.38 -19.93 0.47
C LEU A 100 12.03 -21.29 0.22
N LYS A 101 12.60 -21.91 1.24
CA LYS A 101 13.16 -23.24 1.12
C LYS A 101 12.07 -24.29 0.85
N GLU A 102 10.93 -24.20 1.53
CA GLU A 102 9.80 -25.10 1.26
C GLU A 102 9.19 -24.85 -0.12
N LEU A 103 9.05 -23.57 -0.53
CA LEU A 103 8.61 -23.22 -1.87
C LEU A 103 9.48 -23.86 -2.96
N LYS A 104 10.81 -23.79 -2.82
CA LYS A 104 11.78 -24.37 -3.76
C LYS A 104 11.79 -25.91 -3.78
N ASP A 105 11.19 -26.58 -2.81
CA ASP A 105 11.04 -28.05 -2.79
C ASP A 105 9.86 -28.54 -3.64
N PHE A 106 9.01 -27.64 -4.19
CA PHE A 106 7.96 -28.01 -5.13
C PHE A 106 8.51 -28.28 -6.53
N ASP A 107 7.97 -29.30 -7.20
CA ASP A 107 8.26 -29.62 -8.60
C ASP A 107 7.38 -28.69 -9.48
N TYR A 108 7.96 -27.58 -9.94
CA TYR A 108 7.30 -26.51 -10.71
C TYR A 108 6.50 -27.05 -11.91
N ASP A 109 7.04 -28.04 -12.62
CA ASP A 109 6.38 -28.62 -13.80
C ASP A 109 5.07 -29.40 -13.47
N LEU A 110 4.82 -29.69 -12.20
CA LEU A 110 3.61 -30.36 -11.75
C LEU A 110 2.51 -29.40 -11.32
N LEU A 111 2.82 -28.12 -11.18
CA LEU A 111 1.88 -27.07 -10.78
C LEU A 111 0.94 -26.69 -11.93
N THR A 112 -0.24 -26.18 -11.60
CA THR A 112 -1.11 -25.50 -12.57
C THR A 112 -0.53 -24.16 -12.97
N GLU A 113 -1.00 -23.54 -14.05
CA GLU A 113 -0.50 -22.21 -14.47
C GLU A 113 -0.76 -21.16 -13.38
N ASP A 114 -1.91 -21.18 -12.70
CA ASP A 114 -2.20 -20.28 -11.57
C ASP A 114 -1.26 -20.52 -10.40
N GLN A 115 -0.95 -21.79 -10.09
CA GLN A 115 0.00 -22.12 -9.03
C GLN A 115 1.44 -21.74 -9.38
N LYS A 116 1.83 -21.85 -10.66
CA LYS A 116 3.12 -21.36 -11.16
C LYS A 116 3.24 -19.85 -10.99
N LEU A 117 2.18 -19.12 -11.32
CA LEU A 117 2.13 -17.67 -11.10
C LEU A 117 2.33 -17.32 -9.62
N ILE A 118 1.62 -18.01 -8.73
CA ILE A 118 1.79 -17.81 -7.28
C ILE A 118 3.21 -18.14 -6.84
N TYR A 119 3.78 -19.24 -7.35
CA TYR A 119 5.15 -19.65 -7.07
C TYR A 119 6.15 -18.57 -7.49
N ASP A 120 6.03 -18.05 -8.71
CA ASP A 120 6.92 -17.03 -9.26
C ASP A 120 6.85 -15.74 -8.43
N ILE A 121 5.63 -15.26 -8.10
CA ILE A 121 5.42 -14.07 -7.27
C ILE A 121 6.03 -14.26 -5.86
N MET A 122 5.74 -15.38 -5.21
CA MET A 122 6.27 -15.66 -3.86
C MET A 122 7.79 -15.76 -3.85
N LEU A 123 8.36 -16.39 -4.88
CA LEU A 123 9.80 -16.54 -4.99
C LEU A 123 10.48 -15.20 -5.14
N THR A 124 10.05 -14.39 -6.12
CA THR A 124 10.62 -13.07 -6.40
C THR A 124 10.46 -12.15 -5.19
N TYR A 125 9.24 -12.03 -4.65
CA TYR A 125 8.95 -11.22 -3.47
C TYR A 125 9.82 -11.60 -2.26
N GLY A 126 9.89 -12.90 -1.96
CA GLY A 126 10.67 -13.38 -0.83
C GLY A 126 12.19 -13.20 -1.01
N GLU A 127 12.72 -13.39 -2.22
CA GLU A 127 14.14 -13.15 -2.52
C GLU A 127 14.50 -11.66 -2.46
N ASP A 128 13.60 -10.77 -2.88
CA ASP A 128 13.80 -9.31 -2.77
C ASP A 128 13.77 -8.87 -1.30
N ASN A 129 12.82 -9.35 -0.51
CA ASN A 129 12.75 -9.03 0.91
C ASN A 129 13.98 -9.53 1.70
N LEU A 130 14.59 -10.67 1.35
CA LEU A 130 15.82 -11.11 2.00
C LEU A 130 17.02 -10.16 1.79
N LYS A 131 17.00 -9.34 0.74
CA LYS A 131 18.07 -8.36 0.48
C LYS A 131 18.03 -7.19 1.46
N THR A 132 16.87 -6.94 2.08
CA THR A 132 16.68 -5.81 3.00
C THR A 132 17.18 -6.08 4.42
N GLU A 133 17.41 -7.34 4.81
CA GLU A 133 17.81 -7.77 6.17
C GLU A 133 18.96 -6.95 6.78
N LYS A 134 19.94 -6.55 5.99
CA LYS A 134 21.11 -5.78 6.46
C LYS A 134 20.84 -4.29 6.64
N TYR A 135 19.65 -3.80 6.25
CA TYR A 135 19.29 -2.39 6.23
C TYR A 135 18.29 -2.00 7.31
N ARG A 136 18.14 -2.82 8.34
CA ARG A 136 17.17 -2.61 9.42
C ARG A 136 17.13 -1.16 9.93
N LEU A 137 18.29 -0.52 10.16
CA LEU A 137 18.37 0.85 10.70
C LEU A 137 18.15 1.95 9.66
N TYR A 138 17.91 1.61 8.40
CA TYR A 138 17.59 2.57 7.33
C TYR A 138 16.08 2.82 7.18
N TYR A 139 15.24 1.95 7.77
CA TYR A 139 13.79 2.14 7.75
C TYR A 139 13.37 3.16 8.78
N ASP A 140 12.46 4.03 8.38
CA ASP A 140 11.81 4.98 9.27
C ASP A 140 10.37 4.52 9.56
N TYR A 141 10.09 4.26 10.83
CA TYR A 141 8.74 3.87 11.28
C TYR A 141 7.92 5.06 11.79
N LEU A 142 8.55 6.22 11.95
CA LEU A 142 7.95 7.46 12.41
C LEU A 142 8.11 8.55 11.36
N SER A 143 7.47 8.43 10.21
CA SER A 143 7.50 9.46 9.18
C SER A 143 6.28 10.38 9.25
N PRO A 144 6.35 11.62 8.76
CA PRO A 144 5.21 12.53 8.71
C PRO A 144 4.07 12.01 7.82
N THR A 145 4.37 11.26 6.77
CA THR A 145 3.38 10.80 5.77
C THR A 145 2.76 9.46 6.16
N ASN A 146 3.60 8.46 6.46
CA ASN A 146 3.18 7.06 6.66
C ASN A 146 3.58 6.48 8.02
N GLY A 147 4.04 7.32 8.95
CA GLY A 147 4.51 6.86 10.26
C GLY A 147 3.40 6.25 11.12
N VAL A 148 3.78 5.30 11.97
CA VAL A 148 2.85 4.58 12.84
C VAL A 148 2.05 5.48 13.79
N GLN A 149 2.58 6.67 14.11
CA GLN A 149 1.88 7.68 14.95
C GLN A 149 0.61 8.23 14.28
N SER A 150 0.56 8.29 12.95
CA SER A 150 -0.60 8.77 12.18
C SER A 150 -1.41 7.62 11.56
N TYR A 151 -0.73 6.59 11.08
CA TYR A 151 -1.33 5.46 10.38
C TYR A 151 -2.19 4.57 11.30
N LEU A 152 -1.68 4.18 12.49
CA LEU A 152 -2.43 3.31 13.40
C LEU A 152 -3.74 3.94 13.90
N PRO A 153 -3.79 5.21 14.33
CA PRO A 153 -5.06 5.84 14.69
C PRO A 153 -6.05 5.92 13.54
N THR A 154 -5.58 6.12 12.31
CA THR A 154 -6.44 6.14 11.11
C THR A 154 -7.09 4.78 10.90
N LEU A 155 -6.33 3.69 10.97
CA LEU A 155 -6.89 2.33 10.90
C LEU A 155 -7.90 2.06 12.03
N LEU A 156 -7.60 2.51 13.24
CA LEU A 156 -8.52 2.37 14.37
C LEU A 156 -9.78 3.22 14.19
N ALA A 157 -9.67 4.41 13.61
CA ALA A 157 -10.82 5.23 13.30
C ALA A 157 -11.76 4.58 12.29
N GLU A 158 -11.29 3.74 11.38
CA GLU A 158 -12.06 3.03 10.37
C GLU A 158 -12.33 1.53 10.69
N TYR A 159 -11.91 1.07 11.87
CA TYR A 159 -12.05 -0.32 12.33
C TYR A 159 -13.52 -0.77 12.37
N LYS A 160 -13.92 -1.79 11.63
CA LYS A 160 -15.32 -2.25 11.51
C LYS A 160 -15.67 -3.29 12.57
N PHE A 161 -16.95 -3.32 13.00
CA PHE A 161 -17.46 -4.32 13.95
C PHE A 161 -18.43 -5.26 13.23
N TYR A 162 -17.98 -6.43 12.85
CA TYR A 162 -18.81 -7.47 12.24
C TYR A 162 -19.46 -8.38 13.29
N LYS A 163 -18.82 -8.52 14.44
CA LYS A 163 -19.24 -9.35 15.58
C LYS A 163 -18.77 -8.74 16.90
N LYS A 164 -19.32 -9.24 18.01
CA LYS A 164 -18.98 -8.73 19.36
C LYS A 164 -17.50 -8.87 19.71
N GLN A 165 -16.83 -9.90 19.19
CA GLN A 165 -15.39 -10.12 19.41
C GLN A 165 -14.57 -8.94 18.86
N ASP A 166 -14.94 -8.38 17.72
CA ASP A 166 -14.20 -7.28 17.10
C ASP A 166 -14.16 -6.03 17.99
N VAL A 167 -15.24 -5.79 18.76
CA VAL A 167 -15.26 -4.68 19.74
C VAL A 167 -14.29 -4.94 20.89
N ALA A 168 -14.20 -6.19 21.36
CA ALA A 168 -13.24 -6.56 22.41
C ALA A 168 -11.79 -6.47 21.89
N ASP A 169 -11.54 -6.98 20.70
CA ASP A 169 -10.22 -6.93 20.05
C ASP A 169 -9.74 -5.50 19.82
N TYR A 170 -10.65 -4.62 19.35
CA TYR A 170 -10.36 -3.19 19.23
C TYR A 170 -9.91 -2.59 20.57
N LEU A 171 -10.66 -2.82 21.65
CA LEU A 171 -10.30 -2.28 22.97
C LEU A 171 -9.00 -2.88 23.51
N ASP A 172 -8.76 -4.17 23.26
CA ASP A 172 -7.49 -4.80 23.63
C ASP A 172 -6.32 -4.26 22.81
N THR A 173 -6.56 -3.90 21.54
CA THR A 173 -5.57 -3.23 20.67
C THR A 173 -5.15 -1.87 21.22
N LEU A 174 -6.09 -1.04 21.75
CA LEU A 174 -5.75 0.23 22.38
C LEU A 174 -4.82 0.07 23.59
N ARG A 175 -4.90 -1.06 24.30
CA ARG A 175 -4.04 -1.34 25.44
C ARG A 175 -2.59 -1.63 25.08
N LEU A 176 -2.30 -1.93 23.81
CA LEU A 176 -0.94 -2.23 23.34
C LEU A 176 -0.07 -0.97 23.21
N PHE A 177 -0.65 0.20 22.97
CA PHE A 177 0.08 1.41 22.59
C PHE A 177 1.25 1.77 23.53
N PRO A 178 1.11 1.73 24.86
CA PRO A 178 2.21 2.12 25.73
C PRO A 178 3.44 1.22 25.63
N ASP A 179 3.26 -0.08 25.43
CA ASP A 179 4.38 -1.01 25.31
C ASP A 179 4.93 -1.05 23.88
N TYR A 180 4.07 -0.90 22.87
CA TYR A 180 4.45 -0.79 21.48
C TYR A 180 5.31 0.46 21.23
N PHE A 181 4.93 1.62 21.76
CA PHE A 181 5.71 2.85 21.63
C PHE A 181 7.01 2.83 22.41
N LYS A 182 7.10 2.07 23.50
CA LYS A 182 8.39 1.85 24.18
C LYS A 182 9.33 0.98 23.34
N ASP A 183 8.80 -0.03 22.67
CA ASP A 183 9.57 -0.88 21.78
C ASP A 183 10.06 -0.09 20.56
N LEU A 184 9.18 0.73 19.95
CA LEU A 184 9.52 1.66 18.88
C LEU A 184 10.63 2.64 19.34
N MET A 185 10.49 3.27 20.48
CA MET A 185 11.51 4.22 20.97
C MET A 185 12.84 3.54 21.32
N ALA A 186 12.85 2.24 21.62
CA ALA A 186 14.10 1.50 21.75
C ALA A 186 14.79 1.31 20.38
N PHE A 187 14.02 1.14 19.31
CA PHE A 187 14.54 1.14 17.95
C PHE A 187 15.09 2.52 17.54
N GLU A 188 14.33 3.59 17.75
CA GLU A 188 14.77 4.97 17.48
C GLU A 188 16.06 5.35 18.25
N GLN A 189 16.17 4.87 19.49
CA GLN A 189 17.40 5.03 20.27
C GLN A 189 18.57 4.27 19.62
N GLU A 190 18.35 3.07 19.10
CA GLU A 190 19.38 2.31 18.39
C GLU A 190 19.80 3.01 17.09
N GLN A 191 18.84 3.59 16.33
CA GLN A 191 19.15 4.44 15.18
C GLN A 191 20.00 5.64 15.56
N SER A 192 19.61 6.36 16.61
CA SER A 192 20.36 7.50 17.15
C SER A 192 21.80 7.12 17.54
N GLU A 193 22.00 6.00 18.24
CA GLU A 193 23.33 5.51 18.63
C GLU A 193 24.22 5.13 17.44
N ASN A 194 23.62 4.87 16.28
CA ASN A 194 24.30 4.51 15.03
C ASN A 194 24.28 5.63 13.97
N GLY A 195 23.74 6.81 14.29
CA GLY A 195 23.71 7.98 13.41
C GLY A 195 22.62 7.95 12.33
N PHE A 196 21.64 7.04 12.45
CA PHE A 196 20.52 6.88 11.49
C PHE A 196 19.23 7.58 11.92
N PHE A 197 19.23 8.26 13.07
CA PHE A 197 18.02 8.98 13.50
C PHE A 197 17.60 10.02 12.46
N MET A 198 16.30 10.20 12.28
CA MET A 198 15.70 11.11 11.30
C MET A 198 16.22 12.57 11.45
N PRO A 199 16.15 13.38 10.37
CA PRO A 199 16.42 14.81 10.41
C PRO A 199 15.56 15.56 11.42
N ASP A 200 16.08 16.68 11.98
CA ASP A 200 15.35 17.47 12.98
C ASP A 200 14.02 18.04 12.44
N PHE A 201 13.95 18.41 11.14
CA PHE A 201 12.73 18.91 10.53
C PHE A 201 11.63 17.85 10.47
N GLU A 202 12.00 16.62 10.22
CA GLU A 202 11.11 15.47 10.21
C GLU A 202 10.62 15.12 11.61
N ALA A 203 11.56 15.03 12.58
CA ALA A 203 11.23 14.83 13.98
C ALA A 203 10.28 15.91 14.53
N ASP A 204 10.43 17.17 14.10
CA ASP A 204 9.53 18.26 14.48
C ASP A 204 8.11 18.02 13.93
N LYS A 205 7.96 17.63 12.68
CA LYS A 205 6.66 17.30 12.08
C LYS A 205 5.97 16.13 12.81
N VAL A 206 6.72 15.05 13.11
CA VAL A 206 6.21 13.89 13.86
C VAL A 206 5.78 14.28 15.28
N ILE A 207 6.60 15.10 15.96
CA ILE A 207 6.26 15.62 17.30
C ILE A 207 4.98 16.47 17.25
N ASP A 208 4.86 17.35 16.27
CA ASP A 208 3.67 18.19 16.08
C ASP A 208 2.42 17.35 15.83
N GLN A 209 2.50 16.30 15.00
CA GLN A 209 1.41 15.35 14.78
C GLN A 209 1.01 14.62 16.06
N CYS A 210 1.99 14.17 16.85
CA CYS A 210 1.73 13.55 18.15
C CYS A 210 1.07 14.53 19.13
N GLN A 211 1.47 15.80 19.13
CA GLN A 211 0.85 16.84 19.96
C GLN A 211 -0.59 17.13 19.54
N GLN A 212 -0.83 17.21 18.23
CA GLN A 212 -2.17 17.39 17.67
C GLN A 212 -3.09 16.21 18.01
N PHE A 213 -2.58 14.95 17.94
CA PHE A 213 -3.34 13.78 18.39
C PHE A 213 -3.78 13.89 19.86
N MET A 214 -3.01 14.55 20.71
CA MET A 214 -3.35 14.72 22.13
C MET A 214 -4.31 15.87 22.42
N GLU A 215 -4.65 16.70 21.42
CA GLU A 215 -5.59 17.81 21.60
C GLU A 215 -7.01 17.31 21.87
N ASP A 216 -7.77 18.06 22.67
CA ASP A 216 -9.16 17.79 23.04
C ASP A 216 -9.46 16.33 23.44
N PRO A 217 -8.88 15.84 24.54
CA PRO A 217 -9.04 14.46 24.99
C PRO A 217 -10.48 14.04 25.27
N GLU A 218 -11.38 15.01 25.58
CA GLU A 218 -12.78 14.74 25.91
C GLU A 218 -13.64 14.51 24.66
N ASN A 219 -13.27 15.16 23.53
CA ASN A 219 -13.97 15.04 22.24
C ASN A 219 -13.05 14.44 21.16
N HIS A 220 -12.21 13.50 21.53
CA HIS A 220 -11.26 12.89 20.62
C HIS A 220 -11.95 12.08 19.51
N TYR A 221 -11.50 12.21 18.27
CA TYR A 221 -12.14 11.58 17.11
C TYR A 221 -12.25 10.05 17.22
N LEU A 222 -11.32 9.37 17.91
CA LEU A 222 -11.42 7.93 18.17
C LEU A 222 -12.57 7.57 19.12
N ILE A 223 -13.00 8.50 19.98
CA ILE A 223 -14.19 8.30 20.81
C ILE A 223 -15.44 8.43 19.93
N ASP A 224 -15.51 9.47 19.12
CA ASP A 224 -16.66 9.74 18.26
C ASP A 224 -16.84 8.65 17.20
N SER A 225 -15.77 8.28 16.50
CA SER A 225 -15.79 7.25 15.46
C SER A 225 -16.17 5.88 16.01
N PHE A 226 -15.65 5.50 17.19
CA PHE A 226 -16.05 4.29 17.89
C PHE A 226 -17.54 4.29 18.25
N ASN A 227 -18.06 5.41 18.79
CA ASN A 227 -19.45 5.55 19.17
C ASN A 227 -20.38 5.40 17.96
N LEU A 228 -20.04 6.02 16.82
CA LEU A 228 -20.82 5.91 15.59
C LEU A 228 -20.90 4.45 15.11
N ARG A 229 -19.78 3.72 15.13
CA ARG A 229 -19.77 2.30 14.72
C ARG A 229 -20.52 1.40 15.68
N LEU A 230 -20.48 1.65 16.99
CA LEU A 230 -21.31 0.92 17.95
C LEU A 230 -22.80 1.12 17.67
N ASP A 231 -23.21 2.33 17.27
CA ASP A 231 -24.62 2.60 16.94
C ASP A 231 -25.12 1.81 15.74
N GLU A 232 -24.23 1.53 14.78
CA GLU A 232 -24.54 0.71 13.60
C GLU A 232 -24.68 -0.79 13.90
N THR A 233 -24.21 -1.27 15.07
CA THR A 233 -24.30 -2.71 15.42
C THR A 233 -25.71 -3.08 15.86
N ASP A 234 -26.18 -4.26 15.46
CA ASP A 234 -27.46 -4.87 15.88
C ASP A 234 -27.29 -6.07 16.82
N PHE A 235 -26.06 -6.53 17.03
CA PHE A 235 -25.71 -7.68 17.87
C PHE A 235 -25.35 -7.33 19.31
N LEU A 236 -25.36 -6.04 19.68
CA LEU A 236 -25.10 -5.54 21.04
C LEU A 236 -26.35 -4.96 21.69
N THR A 237 -26.50 -5.17 22.99
CA THR A 237 -27.53 -4.48 23.80
C THR A 237 -27.12 -3.06 24.12
N ASP A 238 -28.09 -2.18 24.46
CA ASP A 238 -27.81 -0.80 24.84
C ASP A 238 -26.88 -0.71 26.09
N GLU A 239 -27.00 -1.65 27.01
CA GLU A 239 -26.14 -1.72 28.19
C GLU A 239 -24.69 -2.08 27.83
N GLU A 240 -24.51 -2.98 26.90
CA GLU A 240 -23.17 -3.35 26.38
C GLU A 240 -22.55 -2.18 25.61
N LYS A 241 -23.31 -1.53 24.72
CA LYS A 241 -22.85 -0.34 24.00
C LYS A 241 -22.38 0.75 24.96
N GLU A 242 -23.17 1.05 26.01
CA GLU A 242 -22.79 2.07 27.00
C GLU A 242 -21.53 1.68 27.79
N SER A 243 -21.36 0.39 28.12
CA SER A 243 -20.14 -0.10 28.76
C SER A 243 -18.90 0.07 27.86
N TYR A 244 -19.01 -0.31 26.58
CA TYR A 244 -17.91 -0.20 25.63
C TYR A 244 -17.55 1.26 25.32
N ARG A 245 -18.53 2.17 25.17
CA ARG A 245 -18.27 3.62 25.01
C ARG A 245 -17.43 4.18 26.16
N LYS A 246 -17.81 3.84 27.39
CA LYS A 246 -17.07 4.30 28.56
C LYS A 246 -15.66 3.73 28.60
N GLU A 247 -15.49 2.45 28.28
CA GLU A 247 -14.19 1.79 28.26
C GLU A 247 -13.30 2.37 27.16
N ASN A 248 -13.83 2.59 25.94
CA ASN A 248 -13.09 3.24 24.87
C ASN A 248 -12.63 4.64 25.25
N ALA A 249 -13.53 5.48 25.78
CA ALA A 249 -13.17 6.82 26.22
C ALA A 249 -12.06 6.81 27.29
N ASP A 250 -12.14 5.89 28.25
CA ASP A 250 -11.09 5.73 29.28
C ASP A 250 -9.75 5.30 28.66
N LEU A 251 -9.75 4.35 27.72
CA LEU A 251 -8.53 3.89 27.05
C LEU A 251 -7.90 4.97 26.17
N VAL A 252 -8.68 5.72 25.40
CA VAL A 252 -8.17 6.84 24.63
C VAL A 252 -7.54 7.88 25.54
N GLN A 253 -8.26 8.32 26.57
CA GLN A 253 -7.80 9.40 27.46
C GLN A 253 -6.65 9.01 28.39
N ASN A 254 -6.68 7.78 28.93
CA ASN A 254 -5.76 7.36 30.00
C ASN A 254 -4.73 6.32 29.57
N THR A 255 -4.75 5.86 28.31
CA THR A 255 -3.77 4.91 27.78
C THR A 255 -3.10 5.43 26.51
N MET A 256 -3.88 5.78 25.46
CA MET A 256 -3.30 6.23 24.20
C MET A 256 -2.67 7.62 24.30
N ILE A 257 -3.41 8.62 24.77
CA ILE A 257 -2.90 10.00 24.90
C ILE A 257 -1.60 10.05 25.74
N PRO A 258 -1.50 9.40 26.91
CA PRO A 258 -0.22 9.32 27.62
C PRO A 258 0.90 8.61 26.85
N ALA A 259 0.57 7.62 26.01
CA ALA A 259 1.56 6.95 25.16
C ALA A 259 2.12 7.89 24.08
N TYR A 260 1.28 8.73 23.47
CA TYR A 260 1.73 9.80 22.56
C TYR A 260 2.57 10.86 23.28
N GLY A 261 2.19 11.23 24.49
CA GLY A 261 3.02 12.11 25.33
C GLY A 261 4.42 11.54 25.59
N TYR A 262 4.52 10.21 25.76
CA TYR A 262 5.81 9.53 25.88
C TYR A 262 6.62 9.62 24.57
N LEU A 263 6.01 9.42 23.38
CA LEU A 263 6.69 9.62 22.10
C LEU A 263 7.28 11.03 21.99
N VAL A 264 6.47 12.06 22.24
CA VAL A 264 6.92 13.47 22.20
C VAL A 264 8.13 13.70 23.11
N GLU A 265 8.08 13.19 24.34
CA GLU A 265 9.16 13.37 25.31
C GLU A 265 10.45 12.66 24.89
N GLU A 266 10.36 11.45 24.33
CA GLU A 266 11.53 10.66 23.94
C GLU A 266 12.13 11.16 22.62
N LEU A 267 11.31 11.44 21.60
CA LEU A 267 11.77 12.00 20.33
C LEU A 267 12.51 13.34 20.52
N ALA A 268 11.98 14.21 21.37
CA ALA A 268 12.63 15.49 21.68
C ALA A 268 14.05 15.33 22.26
N LYS A 269 14.38 14.19 22.87
CA LYS A 269 15.73 13.91 23.39
C LYS A 269 16.68 13.41 22.30
N LEU A 270 16.15 12.81 21.24
CA LEU A 270 16.94 12.26 20.14
C LEU A 270 17.24 13.28 19.05
N LYS A 271 16.54 14.41 19.01
CA LYS A 271 16.82 15.48 18.04
C LYS A 271 18.29 15.90 18.07
N GLY A 272 18.86 16.10 16.89
CA GLY A 272 20.28 16.45 16.68
C GLY A 272 21.25 15.28 16.84
N THR A 273 20.78 14.05 16.92
CA THR A 273 21.64 12.86 17.02
C THR A 273 21.83 12.15 15.68
N GLY A 274 20.97 12.43 14.67
CA GLY A 274 21.18 11.97 13.31
C GLY A 274 22.49 12.54 12.72
N GLU A 275 23.14 11.77 11.86
CA GLU A 275 24.38 12.20 11.18
C GLU A 275 24.11 12.67 9.74
N ASN A 276 22.84 12.55 9.24
CA ASN A 276 22.45 12.90 7.89
C ASN A 276 21.08 13.63 7.87
N ASP A 277 21.07 14.85 7.37
CA ASP A 277 19.85 15.66 7.15
C ASP A 277 19.49 15.77 5.65
N ALA A 278 20.02 14.87 4.83
CA ALA A 278 19.88 14.88 3.37
C ALA A 278 19.47 13.49 2.86
N GLY A 279 19.53 13.29 1.55
CA GLY A 279 19.13 12.04 0.93
C GLY A 279 19.90 10.80 1.39
N LEU A 280 19.32 9.63 1.13
CA LEU A 280 19.86 8.32 1.56
C LEU A 280 21.30 8.07 1.09
N CYS A 281 21.69 8.57 -0.08
CA CYS A 281 23.04 8.40 -0.66
C CYS A 281 24.19 8.88 0.23
N TYR A 282 23.91 9.70 1.22
CA TYR A 282 24.90 10.18 2.19
C TYR A 282 25.16 9.18 3.32
N PHE A 283 24.32 8.17 3.50
CA PHE A 283 24.64 7.01 4.33
C PHE A 283 25.59 6.06 3.61
N LYS A 284 26.35 5.27 4.35
CA LYS A 284 27.40 4.39 3.82
C LYS A 284 26.96 3.48 2.67
N ASP A 285 25.82 2.80 2.83
CA ASP A 285 25.24 1.88 1.82
C ASP A 285 23.87 2.42 1.31
N GLY A 286 23.63 3.74 1.46
CA GLY A 286 22.34 4.36 1.20
C GLY A 286 21.85 4.25 -0.23
N ARG A 287 22.76 4.36 -1.23
CA ARG A 287 22.38 4.12 -2.64
C ARG A 287 21.88 2.72 -2.88
N ALA A 288 22.57 1.72 -2.33
CA ALA A 288 22.16 0.32 -2.48
C ALA A 288 20.86 0.01 -1.69
N PHE A 289 20.54 0.77 -0.65
CA PHE A 289 19.25 0.71 0.01
C PHE A 289 18.17 1.39 -0.85
N TYR A 290 18.45 2.56 -1.42
CA TYR A 290 17.53 3.25 -2.33
C TYR A 290 17.16 2.40 -3.55
N GLU A 291 18.12 1.66 -4.15
CA GLU A 291 17.84 0.68 -5.22
C GLU A 291 16.80 -0.37 -4.79
N LEU A 292 16.85 -0.83 -3.52
CA LEU A 292 15.87 -1.77 -2.99
C LEU A 292 14.51 -1.09 -2.75
N LEU A 293 14.49 0.16 -2.30
CA LEU A 293 13.25 0.92 -2.15
C LEU A 293 12.58 1.16 -3.51
N VAL A 294 13.35 1.51 -4.54
CA VAL A 294 12.82 1.67 -5.91
C VAL A 294 12.24 0.35 -6.43
N ARG A 295 12.93 -0.78 -6.20
CA ARG A 295 12.44 -2.11 -6.53
C ARG A 295 11.11 -2.44 -5.83
N ASP A 296 11.03 -2.16 -4.53
CA ASP A 296 9.82 -2.40 -3.72
C ASP A 296 8.67 -1.47 -4.13
N SER A 297 8.94 -0.17 -4.26
CA SER A 297 7.94 0.83 -4.66
C SER A 297 7.38 0.57 -6.04
N THR A 298 8.22 0.27 -7.03
CA THR A 298 7.76 0.11 -8.41
C THR A 298 7.27 -1.30 -8.71
N GLY A 299 7.79 -2.33 -8.04
CA GLY A 299 7.59 -3.73 -8.42
C GLY A 299 8.26 -4.10 -9.75
N SER A 300 9.23 -3.31 -10.23
CA SER A 300 9.95 -3.45 -11.49
C SER A 300 11.39 -3.89 -11.25
N ASP A 301 11.97 -4.66 -12.14
CA ASP A 301 13.38 -5.06 -12.10
C ASP A 301 14.33 -4.04 -12.76
N LYS A 302 13.79 -2.91 -13.24
CA LYS A 302 14.61 -1.80 -13.76
C LYS A 302 15.47 -1.18 -12.65
N SER A 303 16.70 -0.85 -13.01
CA SER A 303 17.59 -0.07 -12.15
C SER A 303 17.12 1.39 -12.03
N VAL A 304 17.68 2.12 -11.06
CA VAL A 304 17.43 3.56 -10.88
C VAL A 304 17.82 4.33 -12.15
N GLU A 305 18.95 4.00 -12.75
CA GLU A 305 19.43 4.64 -13.98
C GLU A 305 18.51 4.34 -15.18
N GLU A 306 17.95 3.14 -15.29
CA GLU A 306 16.99 2.80 -16.35
C GLU A 306 15.69 3.57 -16.19
N PHE A 307 15.21 3.76 -14.95
CA PHE A 307 14.05 4.64 -14.68
C PHE A 307 14.37 6.10 -14.99
N GLU A 308 15.54 6.60 -14.60
CA GLU A 308 15.97 7.96 -14.91
C GLU A 308 15.97 8.23 -16.42
N ASP A 309 16.61 7.33 -17.19
CA ASP A 309 16.67 7.43 -18.67
C ASP A 309 15.25 7.42 -19.27
N LEU A 310 14.39 6.50 -18.83
CA LEU A 310 12.99 6.37 -19.29
C LEU A 310 12.17 7.64 -18.99
N ILE A 311 12.28 8.16 -17.77
CA ILE A 311 11.57 9.36 -17.34
C ILE A 311 12.06 10.60 -18.11
N LEU A 312 13.37 10.74 -18.32
CA LEU A 312 13.96 11.83 -19.09
C LEU A 312 13.52 11.78 -20.55
N GLU A 313 13.50 10.61 -21.18
CA GLU A 313 13.03 10.42 -22.57
C GLU A 313 11.55 10.82 -22.69
N LYS A 314 10.72 10.35 -21.76
CA LYS A 314 9.30 10.69 -21.73
C LYS A 314 9.06 12.17 -21.50
N MET A 315 9.75 12.76 -20.55
CA MET A 315 9.66 14.21 -20.26
C MET A 315 10.09 15.07 -21.46
N GLN A 316 11.13 14.66 -22.19
CA GLN A 316 11.54 15.36 -23.43
C GLN A 316 10.42 15.29 -24.49
N SER A 317 9.83 14.11 -24.70
CA SER A 317 8.70 13.93 -25.62
C SER A 317 7.48 14.78 -25.24
N ASP A 318 7.18 14.85 -23.94
CA ASP A 318 6.09 15.66 -23.41
C ASP A 318 6.34 17.16 -23.64
N LEU A 319 7.57 17.65 -23.41
CA LEU A 319 7.97 19.04 -23.69
C LEU A 319 7.87 19.39 -25.17
N GLU A 320 8.26 18.51 -26.08
CA GLU A 320 8.10 18.69 -27.53
C GLU A 320 6.62 18.84 -27.89
N THR A 321 5.76 18.01 -27.32
CA THR A 321 4.30 18.06 -27.53
C THR A 321 3.69 19.34 -26.95
N ILE A 322 4.07 19.76 -25.74
CA ILE A 322 3.64 21.04 -25.13
C ILE A 322 4.00 22.20 -26.05
N TRP A 323 5.20 22.20 -26.61
CA TRP A 323 5.64 23.24 -27.53
C TRP A 323 4.79 23.29 -28.81
N GLU A 324 4.40 22.14 -29.36
CA GLU A 324 3.55 22.07 -30.55
C GLU A 324 2.12 22.54 -30.30
N LEU A 325 1.61 22.45 -29.06
CA LEU A 325 0.26 22.93 -28.70
C LEU A 325 0.09 24.44 -28.80
N SER A 326 1.19 25.20 -28.88
CA SER A 326 1.15 26.67 -29.00
C SER A 326 0.25 27.34 -27.96
N LEU A 327 0.58 27.12 -26.67
CA LEU A 327 -0.22 27.55 -25.53
C LEU A 327 -0.24 29.08 -25.38
N GLU A 328 -1.37 29.60 -24.94
CA GLU A 328 -1.59 30.98 -24.54
C GLU A 328 -1.90 31.06 -23.04
N ASP A 329 -1.75 32.20 -22.39
CA ASP A 329 -1.97 32.36 -20.95
C ASP A 329 -3.37 31.87 -20.52
N GLU A 330 -4.40 32.10 -21.33
CA GLU A 330 -5.78 31.63 -21.06
C GLU A 330 -5.95 30.10 -21.08
N ASP A 331 -5.06 29.37 -21.75
CA ASP A 331 -5.12 27.90 -21.76
C ASP A 331 -4.78 27.31 -20.39
N PHE A 332 -3.87 27.93 -19.64
CA PHE A 332 -3.52 27.52 -18.29
C PHE A 332 -4.67 27.75 -17.29
N ASP A 333 -5.41 28.86 -17.44
CA ASP A 333 -6.60 29.11 -16.64
C ASP A 333 -7.69 28.07 -16.93
N ARG A 334 -7.87 27.69 -18.19
CA ARG A 334 -8.85 26.68 -18.63
C ARG A 334 -8.48 25.25 -18.27
N MET A 335 -7.20 24.96 -18.11
CA MET A 335 -6.72 23.60 -17.81
C MET A 335 -7.36 23.03 -16.55
N MET A 336 -7.58 23.87 -15.53
CA MET A 336 -8.19 23.43 -14.26
C MET A 336 -9.73 23.33 -14.32
N GLU A 337 -10.38 23.79 -15.41
CA GLU A 337 -11.84 23.73 -15.51
C GLU A 337 -12.32 22.29 -15.71
N CYS A 338 -13.30 21.87 -14.92
CA CYS A 338 -13.98 20.59 -15.08
C CYS A 338 -15.35 20.79 -15.74
N PRO A 339 -15.59 20.23 -16.94
CA PRO A 339 -16.91 20.30 -17.58
C PRO A 339 -17.99 19.45 -16.90
N VAL A 340 -17.60 18.55 -15.99
CA VAL A 340 -18.51 17.65 -15.26
C VAL A 340 -18.99 18.34 -13.98
N ASP A 341 -20.27 18.18 -13.66
CA ASP A 341 -20.82 18.64 -12.37
C ASP A 341 -20.34 17.71 -11.24
N LEU A 342 -19.47 18.21 -10.38
CA LEU A 342 -18.84 17.47 -9.27
C LEU A 342 -19.67 17.49 -7.98
N SER A 343 -20.83 18.14 -7.95
CA SER A 343 -21.65 18.30 -6.75
C SER A 343 -22.25 16.99 -6.21
N ASP A 344 -22.34 15.95 -7.02
CA ASP A 344 -22.79 14.61 -6.65
C ASP A 344 -21.74 13.55 -7.01
N PRO A 345 -20.87 13.15 -6.08
CA PRO A 345 -19.84 12.15 -6.32
C PRO A 345 -20.37 10.80 -6.83
N TYR A 346 -21.58 10.39 -6.44
CA TYR A 346 -22.20 9.18 -6.98
C TYR A 346 -22.51 9.32 -8.48
N ALA A 347 -22.98 10.49 -8.91
CA ALA A 347 -23.24 10.75 -10.32
C ALA A 347 -21.93 10.72 -11.12
N VAL A 348 -20.86 11.32 -10.59
CA VAL A 348 -19.52 11.29 -11.19
C VAL A 348 -18.99 9.87 -11.33
N LEU A 349 -19.00 9.10 -10.25
CA LEU A 349 -18.52 7.70 -10.26
C LEU A 349 -19.34 6.81 -11.20
N ASN A 350 -20.66 7.01 -11.30
CA ASN A 350 -21.47 6.30 -12.27
C ASN A 350 -21.17 6.71 -13.72
N GLN A 351 -20.93 8.02 -13.97
CA GLN A 351 -20.50 8.50 -15.30
C GLN A 351 -19.15 7.86 -15.70
N LEU A 352 -18.19 7.83 -14.80
CA LEU A 352 -16.90 7.16 -15.01
C LEU A 352 -17.11 5.69 -15.35
N LYS A 353 -17.87 4.96 -14.52
CA LYS A 353 -18.19 3.54 -14.73
C LYS A 353 -18.84 3.27 -16.09
N GLU A 354 -19.81 4.08 -16.50
CA GLU A 354 -20.45 3.96 -17.81
C GLU A 354 -19.47 4.21 -18.96
N GLY A 355 -18.53 5.14 -18.79
CA GLY A 355 -17.48 5.48 -19.78
C GLY A 355 -16.50 4.35 -20.06
N LEU A 356 -16.37 3.36 -19.17
CA LEU A 356 -15.41 2.25 -19.30
C LEU A 356 -15.84 1.18 -20.32
N ALA A 357 -17.12 1.10 -20.66
CA ALA A 357 -17.70 -0.05 -21.37
C ALA A 357 -17.00 -0.41 -22.70
N LYS A 358 -16.36 0.57 -23.35
CA LYS A 358 -15.65 0.39 -24.63
C LYS A 358 -14.29 -0.28 -24.44
N ASP A 359 -13.52 0.19 -23.48
CA ASP A 359 -12.07 -0.07 -23.40
C ASP A 359 -11.69 -0.92 -22.17
N PHE A 360 -12.65 -1.25 -21.28
CA PHE A 360 -12.43 -2.07 -20.09
C PHE A 360 -13.42 -3.24 -20.01
N PRO A 361 -13.04 -4.37 -19.38
CA PRO A 361 -13.97 -5.46 -19.12
C PRO A 361 -15.08 -5.05 -18.17
N ALA A 362 -16.23 -5.70 -18.24
CA ALA A 362 -17.31 -5.44 -17.32
C ALA A 362 -16.92 -5.93 -15.91
N SER A 363 -16.93 -5.05 -14.91
CA SER A 363 -16.94 -5.46 -13.51
C SER A 363 -18.33 -5.97 -13.14
N GLY A 364 -18.42 -6.93 -12.21
CA GLY A 364 -19.71 -7.32 -11.63
C GLY A 364 -20.43 -6.12 -10.99
N GLU A 365 -21.71 -6.29 -10.66
CA GLU A 365 -22.43 -5.31 -9.85
C GLU A 365 -21.97 -5.45 -8.38
N LEU A 366 -20.98 -4.68 -7.98
CA LEU A 366 -20.58 -4.58 -6.59
C LEU A 366 -21.09 -3.27 -6.00
N PRO A 367 -21.76 -3.32 -4.84
CA PRO A 367 -22.17 -2.12 -4.16
C PRO A 367 -20.95 -1.36 -3.65
N PHE A 368 -20.98 -0.04 -3.74
CA PHE A 368 -20.02 0.84 -3.09
C PHE A 368 -20.74 1.99 -2.40
N LYS A 369 -20.08 2.57 -1.42
CA LYS A 369 -20.55 3.75 -0.71
C LYS A 369 -19.60 4.90 -0.95
N VAL A 370 -20.15 6.11 -1.02
CA VAL A 370 -19.37 7.33 -0.84
C VAL A 370 -19.62 7.80 0.58
N SER A 371 -18.55 7.99 1.32
CA SER A 371 -18.55 8.51 2.67
C SER A 371 -17.74 9.80 2.72
N TYR A 372 -17.95 10.60 3.75
CA TYR A 372 -17.15 11.81 3.96
C TYR A 372 -16.26 11.60 5.19
N VAL A 373 -15.04 12.12 5.09
CA VAL A 373 -14.13 12.15 6.23
C VAL A 373 -14.81 12.95 7.36
N PRO A 374 -14.84 12.44 8.59
CA PRO A 374 -15.32 13.20 9.73
C PRO A 374 -14.55 14.49 9.90
N THR A 375 -15.24 15.60 10.23
CA THR A 375 -14.62 16.94 10.33
C THR A 375 -13.43 16.99 11.29
N SER A 376 -13.43 16.15 12.32
CA SER A 376 -12.30 16.02 13.26
C SER A 376 -11.05 15.36 12.67
N MET A 377 -11.16 14.74 11.48
CA MET A 377 -10.07 14.05 10.77
C MET A 377 -9.68 14.75 9.46
N GLU A 378 -10.46 15.73 8.99
CA GLU A 378 -10.24 16.36 7.66
C GLU A 378 -8.85 16.99 7.50
N GLU A 379 -8.25 17.45 8.61
CA GLU A 379 -6.90 18.05 8.61
C GLU A 379 -5.81 17.06 8.20
N TYR A 380 -6.00 15.79 8.52
CA TYR A 380 -4.96 14.76 8.49
C TYR A 380 -5.16 13.72 7.37
N MET A 381 -6.26 13.83 6.60
CA MET A 381 -6.62 12.82 5.61
C MET A 381 -6.47 13.36 4.19
N ASN A 382 -6.11 12.50 3.27
CA ASN A 382 -6.02 12.78 1.84
C ASN A 382 -7.33 13.35 1.26
N PRO A 383 -7.31 14.02 0.10
CA PRO A 383 -8.50 14.57 -0.56
C PRO A 383 -9.60 13.54 -0.83
N ALA A 384 -9.20 12.34 -1.22
CA ALA A 384 -10.05 11.16 -1.27
C ALA A 384 -9.20 9.90 -1.07
N TYR A 385 -9.83 8.79 -0.69
CA TYR A 385 -9.19 7.48 -0.60
C TYR A 385 -10.22 6.35 -0.66
N TYR A 386 -9.80 5.24 -1.23
CA TYR A 386 -10.55 4.00 -1.25
C TYR A 386 -10.07 3.07 -0.13
N ILE A 387 -11.00 2.53 0.65
CA ILE A 387 -10.68 1.50 1.66
C ILE A 387 -11.00 0.13 1.08
N LEU A 388 -9.98 -0.73 1.02
CA LEU A 388 -10.13 -2.11 0.58
C LEU A 388 -11.08 -2.86 1.53
N PRO A 389 -12.06 -3.59 0.99
CA PRO A 389 -12.89 -4.46 1.81
C PRO A 389 -12.11 -5.70 2.25
N PRO A 390 -12.51 -6.34 3.37
CA PRO A 390 -11.99 -7.66 3.69
C PRO A 390 -12.18 -8.65 2.54
N VAL A 391 -11.20 -9.53 2.32
CA VAL A 391 -11.19 -10.44 1.16
C VAL A 391 -12.34 -11.45 1.15
N ASP A 392 -12.99 -11.64 2.29
CA ASP A 392 -14.17 -12.49 2.50
C ASP A 392 -15.49 -11.72 2.63
N TYR A 393 -15.47 -10.36 2.54
CA TYR A 393 -16.68 -9.54 2.66
C TYR A 393 -16.64 -8.32 1.73
N LEU A 394 -16.89 -8.55 0.44
CA LEU A 394 -16.77 -7.53 -0.62
C LEU A 394 -17.93 -6.52 -0.69
N GLU A 395 -18.93 -6.62 0.20
CA GLU A 395 -20.05 -5.67 0.23
C GLU A 395 -19.69 -4.33 0.89
N ASN A 396 -18.50 -4.24 1.48
CA ASN A 396 -18.07 -3.07 2.28
C ASN A 396 -17.08 -2.18 1.52
N ASN A 397 -17.31 -1.92 0.25
CA ASN A 397 -16.51 -0.98 -0.53
C ASN A 397 -16.88 0.46 -0.18
N ALA A 398 -15.91 1.30 0.16
CA ALA A 398 -16.13 2.70 0.48
C ALA A 398 -15.05 3.60 -0.12
N ILE A 399 -15.49 4.67 -0.79
CA ILE A 399 -14.64 5.81 -1.17
C ILE A 399 -14.94 6.92 -0.17
N TYR A 400 -13.92 7.45 0.46
CA TYR A 400 -14.01 8.58 1.37
C TYR A 400 -13.58 9.85 0.67
N ILE A 401 -14.32 10.93 0.87
CA ILE A 401 -14.01 12.26 0.33
C ILE A 401 -13.78 13.21 1.51
N ASN A 402 -12.67 13.92 1.46
CA ASN A 402 -12.32 14.95 2.41
C ASN A 402 -12.82 16.30 1.92
N ASN A 403 -13.89 16.84 2.54
CA ASN A 403 -14.47 18.12 2.12
C ASN A 403 -13.50 19.31 2.26
N LYS A 404 -12.53 19.24 3.16
CA LYS A 404 -11.53 20.29 3.36
C LYS A 404 -10.55 20.39 2.21
N HIS A 405 -10.20 19.27 1.61
CA HIS A 405 -9.19 19.17 0.56
C HIS A 405 -9.78 18.86 -0.83
N SER A 406 -11.11 18.70 -0.94
CA SER A 406 -11.76 18.56 -2.24
C SER A 406 -11.83 19.88 -2.98
N SER A 407 -11.72 19.83 -4.32
CA SER A 407 -11.82 20.96 -5.22
C SER A 407 -13.03 20.82 -6.17
N ASP A 408 -13.38 21.91 -6.87
CA ASP A 408 -14.42 21.91 -7.91
C ASP A 408 -13.82 21.86 -9.32
N ASP A 409 -12.58 21.38 -9.47
CA ASP A 409 -11.80 21.36 -10.69
C ASP A 409 -11.56 19.96 -11.25
N ILE A 410 -10.79 19.87 -12.32
CA ILE A 410 -10.50 18.62 -13.03
C ILE A 410 -9.72 17.63 -12.15
N GLU A 411 -8.92 18.10 -11.20
CA GLU A 411 -8.15 17.22 -10.30
C GLU A 411 -9.08 16.40 -9.40
N GLN A 412 -10.18 16.98 -8.91
CA GLN A 412 -11.18 16.22 -8.15
C GLN A 412 -11.84 15.12 -8.99
N PHE A 413 -12.09 15.39 -10.29
CA PHE A 413 -12.67 14.39 -11.18
C PHE A 413 -11.73 13.21 -11.39
N VAL A 414 -10.44 13.45 -11.63
CA VAL A 414 -9.48 12.38 -11.83
C VAL A 414 -9.10 11.68 -10.53
N THR A 415 -9.11 12.37 -9.40
CA THR A 415 -8.99 11.75 -8.08
C THR A 415 -10.11 10.75 -7.82
N LEU A 416 -11.36 11.09 -8.16
CA LEU A 416 -12.48 10.14 -8.07
C LEU A 416 -12.34 8.97 -9.07
N ALA A 417 -11.65 9.16 -10.18
CA ALA A 417 -11.33 8.07 -11.08
C ALA A 417 -10.23 7.17 -10.52
N HIS A 418 -9.22 7.73 -9.88
CA HIS A 418 -8.15 7.02 -9.17
C HIS A 418 -8.72 6.09 -8.09
N GLU A 419 -9.54 6.64 -7.21
CA GLU A 419 -10.12 5.87 -6.10
C GLU A 419 -11.24 4.92 -6.54
N GLY A 420 -11.95 5.30 -7.62
CA GLY A 420 -13.17 4.62 -8.07
C GLY A 420 -13.02 3.83 -9.37
N PHE A 421 -13.39 4.48 -10.48
CA PHE A 421 -13.50 3.90 -11.83
C PHE A 421 -12.71 4.69 -12.87
N PRO A 422 -11.69 4.05 -13.53
CA PRO A 422 -11.28 2.64 -13.49
C PRO A 422 -10.20 2.29 -12.45
N GLY A 423 -9.98 3.12 -11.43
CA GLY A 423 -8.87 2.98 -10.48
C GLY A 423 -9.06 1.88 -9.42
N HIS A 424 -8.70 2.16 -8.18
CA HIS A 424 -8.54 1.18 -7.10
C HIS A 424 -9.78 0.32 -6.82
N LEU A 425 -10.95 0.94 -6.67
CA LEU A 425 -12.20 0.20 -6.42
C LEU A 425 -12.51 -0.79 -7.55
N TYR A 426 -12.37 -0.32 -8.80
CA TYR A 426 -12.62 -1.18 -9.96
C TYR A 426 -11.58 -2.29 -10.08
N GLN A 427 -10.30 -1.99 -9.96
CA GLN A 427 -9.18 -2.94 -10.02
C GLN A 427 -9.36 -4.05 -8.98
N THR A 428 -9.55 -3.67 -7.71
CA THR A 428 -9.68 -4.61 -6.60
C THR A 428 -10.92 -5.48 -6.72
N THR A 429 -12.08 -4.86 -6.95
CA THR A 429 -13.34 -5.61 -7.02
C THR A 429 -13.43 -6.51 -8.24
N TYR A 430 -12.84 -6.11 -9.36
CA TYR A 430 -12.73 -6.96 -10.54
C TYR A 430 -11.89 -8.21 -10.25
N PHE A 431 -10.69 -8.02 -9.70
CA PHE A 431 -9.78 -9.12 -9.38
C PHE A 431 -10.35 -10.06 -8.31
N TYR A 432 -10.91 -9.52 -7.23
CA TYR A 432 -11.52 -10.34 -6.17
C TYR A 432 -12.77 -11.09 -6.67
N GLY A 433 -13.50 -10.51 -7.61
CA GLY A 433 -14.63 -11.17 -8.29
C GLY A 433 -14.25 -12.38 -9.13
N LYS A 434 -12.97 -12.58 -9.46
CA LYS A 434 -12.45 -13.79 -10.11
C LYS A 434 -12.18 -14.93 -9.11
N GLU A 435 -12.40 -14.70 -7.82
CA GLU A 435 -12.17 -15.69 -6.76
C GLU A 435 -10.75 -16.28 -6.76
N PRO A 436 -9.68 -15.43 -6.82
CA PRO A 436 -8.32 -15.92 -6.75
C PRO A 436 -8.05 -16.60 -5.40
N SER A 437 -6.99 -17.43 -5.34
CA SER A 437 -6.59 -18.05 -4.07
C SER A 437 -6.31 -16.99 -2.98
N PRO A 438 -6.54 -17.28 -1.70
CA PRO A 438 -6.39 -16.30 -0.62
C PRO A 438 -5.04 -15.58 -0.61
N ILE A 439 -3.94 -16.29 -0.83
CA ILE A 439 -2.59 -15.71 -0.86
C ILE A 439 -2.43 -14.63 -1.94
N ARG A 440 -3.13 -14.75 -3.10
CA ARG A 440 -3.10 -13.74 -4.17
C ARG A 440 -3.74 -12.41 -3.78
N LYS A 441 -4.62 -12.42 -2.80
CA LYS A 441 -5.30 -11.23 -2.27
C LYS A 441 -4.47 -10.49 -1.22
N LEU A 442 -3.38 -11.10 -0.71
CA LEU A 442 -2.43 -10.46 0.19
C LEU A 442 -1.35 -9.68 -0.53
N PHE A 443 -0.96 -10.12 -1.72
CA PHE A 443 0.09 -9.43 -2.45
C PHE A 443 -0.35 -8.03 -2.85
N GLY A 444 0.34 -7.03 -2.30
CA GLY A 444 0.26 -5.64 -2.68
C GLY A 444 1.61 -5.22 -3.27
N PHE A 445 1.58 -4.65 -4.47
CA PHE A 445 2.74 -4.03 -5.12
C PHE A 445 2.36 -2.60 -5.41
N SER A 446 3.02 -1.66 -4.74
CA SER A 446 2.65 -0.25 -4.81
C SER A 446 2.65 0.27 -6.25
N GLY A 447 3.67 -0.06 -7.06
CA GLY A 447 3.71 0.31 -8.47
C GLY A 447 2.59 -0.30 -9.31
N TYR A 448 2.12 -1.52 -8.98
CA TYR A 448 0.95 -2.08 -9.63
C TYR A 448 -0.35 -1.35 -9.24
N SER A 449 -0.51 -0.98 -7.98
CA SER A 449 -1.72 -0.31 -7.48
C SER A 449 -1.73 1.17 -7.86
N GLU A 450 -0.70 1.93 -7.47
CA GLU A 450 -0.61 3.38 -7.68
C GLU A 450 -0.34 3.73 -9.15
N GLY A 451 0.48 2.91 -9.82
CA GLY A 451 0.69 3.02 -11.26
C GLY A 451 -0.60 2.80 -12.05
N TRP A 452 -1.45 1.85 -11.63
CA TRP A 452 -2.78 1.67 -12.20
C TRP A 452 -3.71 2.85 -11.87
N GLY A 453 -3.70 3.36 -10.64
CA GLY A 453 -4.44 4.57 -10.24
C GLY A 453 -4.06 5.77 -11.11
N THR A 454 -2.76 5.99 -11.32
CA THR A 454 -2.23 7.04 -12.21
C THR A 454 -2.65 6.82 -13.67
N TYR A 455 -2.61 5.57 -14.15
CA TYR A 455 -3.11 5.21 -15.48
C TYR A 455 -4.62 5.48 -15.62
N ALA A 456 -5.38 5.24 -14.56
CA ALA A 456 -6.81 5.53 -14.49
C ALA A 456 -7.10 7.04 -14.53
N GLU A 457 -6.33 7.87 -13.83
CA GLU A 457 -6.44 9.32 -13.87
C GLU A 457 -6.22 9.87 -15.29
N ILE A 458 -5.11 9.46 -15.91
CA ILE A 458 -4.75 9.90 -17.27
C ILE A 458 -5.80 9.43 -18.29
N TYR A 459 -6.33 8.22 -18.14
CA TYR A 459 -7.44 7.75 -18.97
C TYR A 459 -8.73 8.57 -18.75
N ALA A 460 -9.00 8.96 -17.49
CA ALA A 460 -10.24 9.64 -17.11
C ALA A 460 -10.37 11.05 -17.71
N TYR A 461 -9.30 11.75 -18.02
CA TYR A 461 -9.37 13.03 -18.76
C TYR A 461 -10.20 12.92 -20.04
N ARG A 462 -10.16 11.74 -20.73
CA ARG A 462 -10.96 11.47 -21.95
C ARG A 462 -12.45 11.35 -21.66
N LEU A 463 -12.84 11.11 -20.42
CA LEU A 463 -14.23 10.96 -19.98
C LEU A 463 -14.81 12.26 -19.42
N ALA A 464 -13.99 13.28 -19.18
CA ALA A 464 -14.39 14.57 -18.63
C ALA A 464 -15.09 15.47 -19.65
N GLY A 465 -15.02 15.18 -20.95
CA GLY A 465 -15.63 16.00 -22.01
C GLY A 465 -14.80 17.24 -22.37
N LEU A 466 -13.51 17.22 -22.12
CA LEU A 466 -12.54 18.24 -22.50
C LEU A 466 -12.40 18.32 -24.04
N ASP A 467 -12.05 19.48 -24.57
CA ASP A 467 -11.58 19.57 -25.95
C ASP A 467 -10.19 18.95 -26.12
N ASP A 468 -9.81 18.61 -27.34
CA ASP A 468 -8.58 17.87 -27.64
C ASP A 468 -7.31 18.58 -27.10
N LYS A 469 -7.28 19.92 -27.09
CA LYS A 469 -6.16 20.69 -26.58
C LYS A 469 -6.06 20.60 -25.06
N MET A 470 -7.20 20.78 -24.37
CA MET A 470 -7.26 20.67 -22.90
C MET A 470 -7.00 19.23 -22.44
N LEU A 471 -7.49 18.23 -23.16
CA LEU A 471 -7.19 16.85 -22.90
C LEU A 471 -5.68 16.59 -22.91
N GLN A 472 -5.00 16.93 -24.01
CA GLN A 472 -3.55 16.74 -24.12
C GLN A 472 -2.78 17.54 -23.07
N LEU A 473 -3.19 18.79 -22.79
CA LEU A 473 -2.52 19.61 -21.80
C LEU A 473 -2.61 19.02 -20.40
N ASN A 474 -3.76 18.49 -20.00
CA ASN A 474 -3.92 17.85 -18.68
C ASN A 474 -3.13 16.54 -18.59
N GLU A 475 -3.20 15.67 -19.62
CA GLU A 475 -2.38 14.45 -19.67
C GLU A 475 -0.88 14.78 -19.51
N LEU A 476 -0.38 15.76 -20.27
CA LEU A 476 1.02 16.20 -20.24
C LEU A 476 1.42 16.85 -18.91
N ASN A 477 0.55 17.69 -18.35
CA ASN A 477 0.82 18.33 -17.05
C ASN A 477 0.97 17.29 -15.94
N LYS A 478 0.11 16.26 -15.92
CA LYS A 478 0.18 15.18 -14.93
C LYS A 478 1.48 14.40 -15.07
N THR A 479 1.81 13.93 -16.28
CA THR A 479 3.03 13.14 -16.50
C THR A 479 4.29 13.95 -16.24
N TYR A 480 4.32 15.24 -16.66
CA TYR A 480 5.46 16.11 -16.44
C TYR A 480 5.69 16.41 -14.95
N THR A 481 4.63 16.68 -14.20
CA THR A 481 4.73 16.94 -12.75
C THR A 481 5.25 15.71 -12.01
N LEU A 482 4.73 14.51 -12.31
CA LEU A 482 5.20 13.27 -11.71
C LEU A 482 6.65 12.95 -12.09
N ALA A 483 7.04 13.23 -13.34
CA ALA A 483 8.43 13.09 -13.79
C ALA A 483 9.38 13.99 -13.00
N LEU A 484 9.00 15.25 -12.76
CA LEU A 484 9.80 16.18 -11.93
C LEU A 484 9.98 15.63 -10.50
N TYR A 485 8.93 15.10 -9.88
CA TYR A 485 9.03 14.54 -8.54
C TYR A 485 9.96 13.31 -8.51
N CYS A 486 9.81 12.38 -9.46
CA CYS A 486 10.68 11.20 -9.53
C CYS A 486 12.16 11.58 -9.78
N LEU A 487 12.44 12.50 -10.70
CA LEU A 487 13.80 12.96 -10.96
C LEU A 487 14.39 13.69 -9.74
N THR A 488 13.58 14.48 -9.03
CA THR A 488 14.01 15.15 -7.79
C THR A 488 14.34 14.13 -6.70
N ASP A 489 13.49 13.12 -6.52
CA ASP A 489 13.73 12.06 -5.54
C ASP A 489 15.01 11.27 -5.85
N MET A 490 15.20 10.80 -7.09
CA MET A 490 16.43 10.12 -7.53
C MET A 490 17.66 11.04 -7.39
N GLY A 491 17.52 12.32 -7.76
CA GLY A 491 18.58 13.32 -7.60
C GLY A 491 19.05 13.45 -6.14
N ILE A 492 18.11 13.55 -5.21
CA ILE A 492 18.39 13.71 -3.78
C ILE A 492 18.90 12.40 -3.16
N ASN A 493 18.18 11.30 -3.36
CA ASN A 493 18.42 10.06 -2.63
C ASN A 493 19.47 9.14 -3.27
N TYR A 494 19.71 9.27 -4.58
CA TYR A 494 20.68 8.45 -5.30
C TYR A 494 21.90 9.25 -5.77
N GLU A 495 21.72 10.41 -6.43
CA GLU A 495 22.82 11.20 -6.95
C GLU A 495 23.46 12.12 -5.91
N GLY A 496 22.72 12.58 -4.92
CA GLY A 496 23.18 13.41 -3.82
C GLY A 496 23.00 14.90 -4.08
N TRP A 497 21.89 15.28 -4.70
CA TRP A 497 21.53 16.69 -4.86
C TRP A 497 21.33 17.36 -3.50
N THR A 498 21.86 18.55 -3.39
CA THR A 498 21.60 19.45 -2.29
C THR A 498 20.33 20.26 -2.55
N LEU A 499 19.84 20.96 -1.52
CA LEU A 499 18.72 21.90 -1.72
C LEU A 499 19.06 22.95 -2.80
N GLU A 500 20.31 23.39 -2.97
CA GLU A 500 20.72 24.34 -4.02
C GLU A 500 20.63 23.71 -5.42
N ASP A 501 21.03 22.45 -5.56
CA ASP A 501 20.90 21.70 -6.84
C ASP A 501 19.42 21.50 -7.18
N THR A 502 18.58 21.22 -6.19
CA THR A 502 17.13 21.08 -6.35
C THR A 502 16.47 22.42 -6.73
N GLU A 503 16.88 23.54 -6.13
CA GLU A 503 16.45 24.89 -6.52
C GLU A 503 16.81 25.21 -7.98
N GLU A 504 18.01 24.81 -8.42
CA GLU A 504 18.45 25.00 -9.82
C GLU A 504 17.64 24.13 -10.79
N PHE A 505 17.34 22.89 -10.43
CA PHE A 505 16.60 21.95 -11.26
C PHE A 505 15.12 22.36 -11.40
N LEU A 506 14.42 22.61 -10.29
CA LEU A 506 12.99 22.90 -10.30
C LEU A 506 12.67 24.33 -10.78
N GLY A 507 13.54 25.29 -10.51
CA GLY A 507 13.35 26.69 -10.93
C GLY A 507 12.15 27.40 -10.30
N ILE A 508 11.67 26.93 -9.14
CA ILE A 508 10.52 27.47 -8.40
C ILE A 508 10.98 28.31 -7.20
N ASP A 509 10.05 28.86 -6.43
CA ASP A 509 10.40 29.62 -5.24
C ASP A 509 11.04 28.74 -4.14
N LYS A 510 11.87 29.35 -3.31
CA LYS A 510 12.71 28.63 -2.36
C LYS A 510 11.96 27.93 -1.23
N GLU A 511 10.79 28.42 -0.85
CA GLU A 511 9.98 27.86 0.23
C GLU A 511 9.34 26.55 -0.27
N THR A 512 8.68 26.58 -1.40
CA THR A 512 8.11 25.40 -2.06
C THR A 512 9.18 24.36 -2.42
N CYS A 513 10.35 24.83 -2.91
CA CYS A 513 11.46 23.93 -3.21
C CYS A 513 11.98 23.19 -1.97
N ARG A 514 12.06 23.89 -0.84
CA ARG A 514 12.44 23.26 0.45
C ARG A 514 11.43 22.22 0.90
N GLU A 515 10.14 22.52 0.81
CA GLU A 515 9.07 21.58 1.16
C GLU A 515 9.17 20.30 0.31
N ILE A 516 9.42 20.45 -1.00
CA ILE A 516 9.61 19.29 -1.89
C ILE A 516 10.89 18.52 -1.51
N TYR A 517 12.00 19.22 -1.23
CA TYR A 517 13.25 18.59 -0.83
C TYR A 517 13.08 17.77 0.45
N GLU A 518 12.47 18.34 1.48
CA GLU A 518 12.20 17.69 2.76
C GLU A 518 11.29 16.47 2.56
N MET A 519 10.23 16.60 1.75
CA MET A 519 9.33 15.49 1.43
C MET A 519 10.07 14.32 0.74
N MET A 520 11.01 14.59 -0.19
CA MET A 520 11.80 13.53 -0.83
C MET A 520 12.80 12.86 0.12
N VAL A 521 13.27 13.58 1.14
CA VAL A 521 14.10 13.00 2.20
C VAL A 521 13.27 12.12 3.13
N GLU A 522 12.06 12.56 3.49
CA GLU A 522 11.13 11.86 4.37
C GLU A 522 10.57 10.57 3.75
N GLU A 523 10.28 10.59 2.44
CA GLU A 523 9.60 9.48 1.74
C GLU A 523 10.33 9.10 0.43
N PRO A 524 11.51 8.48 0.52
CA PRO A 524 12.27 8.08 -0.66
C PRO A 524 11.50 7.06 -1.51
N ALA A 525 11.54 7.22 -2.83
CA ALA A 525 10.91 6.38 -3.84
C ALA A 525 9.37 6.39 -3.86
N LEU A 526 8.71 7.28 -3.10
CA LEU A 526 7.25 7.35 -3.03
C LEU A 526 6.62 7.58 -4.42
N TYR A 527 7.04 8.63 -5.13
CA TYR A 527 6.44 8.98 -6.43
C TYR A 527 6.79 8.00 -7.55
N LEU A 528 7.83 7.18 -7.37
CA LEU A 528 8.16 6.09 -8.30
C LEU A 528 7.10 4.98 -8.29
N ALA A 529 6.38 4.76 -7.20
CA ALA A 529 5.21 3.87 -7.21
C ALA A 529 4.14 4.38 -8.19
N TYR A 530 3.86 5.68 -8.19
CA TYR A 530 2.86 6.31 -9.06
C TYR A 530 3.33 6.37 -10.51
N TYR A 531 4.45 7.05 -10.76
CA TYR A 531 4.89 7.32 -12.13
C TYR A 531 5.70 6.18 -12.73
N GLY A 532 6.60 5.56 -11.98
CA GLY A 532 7.33 4.37 -12.41
C GLY A 532 6.37 3.23 -12.74
N GLY A 533 5.40 2.95 -11.84
CA GLY A 533 4.34 1.97 -12.09
C GLY A 533 3.46 2.33 -13.29
N TYR A 534 3.11 3.60 -13.48
CA TYR A 534 2.40 4.06 -14.68
C TYR A 534 3.19 3.79 -15.97
N LEU A 535 4.48 4.10 -15.96
CA LEU A 535 5.36 3.88 -17.12
C LEU A 535 5.47 2.40 -17.48
N GLU A 536 5.52 1.51 -16.49
CA GLU A 536 5.47 0.06 -16.72
C GLU A 536 4.19 -0.36 -17.46
N PHE A 537 3.02 0.13 -17.05
CA PHE A 537 1.78 -0.14 -17.78
C PHE A 537 1.78 0.43 -19.20
N VAL A 538 2.38 1.60 -19.39
CA VAL A 538 2.52 2.20 -20.74
C VAL A 538 3.42 1.36 -21.61
N GLU A 539 4.58 0.94 -21.13
CA GLU A 539 5.52 0.09 -21.89
C GLU A 539 4.91 -1.27 -22.25
N LEU A 540 4.20 -1.93 -21.30
CA LEU A 540 3.47 -3.16 -21.57
C LEU A 540 2.43 -2.95 -22.69
N ARG A 541 1.69 -1.83 -22.67
CA ARG A 541 0.70 -1.51 -23.71
C ARG A 541 1.38 -1.26 -25.06
N GLU A 542 2.46 -0.50 -25.08
CA GLU A 542 3.21 -0.21 -26.31
C GLU A 542 3.81 -1.49 -26.92
N LYS A 543 4.41 -2.35 -26.09
CA LYS A 543 4.90 -3.67 -26.50
C LYS A 543 3.80 -4.55 -27.10
N ALA A 544 2.63 -4.55 -26.49
CA ALA A 544 1.46 -5.30 -27.01
C ALA A 544 0.96 -4.70 -28.34
N MET A 545 0.91 -3.36 -28.47
CA MET A 545 0.52 -2.68 -29.70
C MET A 545 1.48 -2.96 -30.84
N GLU A 546 2.78 -2.90 -30.59
CA GLU A 546 3.80 -3.21 -31.60
C GLU A 546 3.73 -4.67 -32.06
N THR A 547 3.60 -5.60 -31.11
CA THR A 547 3.61 -7.04 -31.39
C THR A 547 2.35 -7.50 -32.13
N LEU A 548 1.18 -7.04 -31.70
CA LEU A 548 -0.11 -7.47 -32.24
C LEU A 548 -0.55 -6.64 -33.46
N GLY A 549 -0.05 -5.40 -33.62
CA GLY A 549 -0.41 -4.52 -34.73
C GLY A 549 -1.92 -4.35 -34.85
N GLU A 550 -2.51 -4.67 -36.04
CA GLU A 550 -3.95 -4.56 -36.28
C GLU A 550 -4.84 -5.48 -35.42
N LYS A 551 -4.25 -6.46 -34.74
CA LYS A 551 -4.98 -7.36 -33.83
C LYS A 551 -5.06 -6.82 -32.40
N PHE A 552 -4.33 -5.76 -32.08
CA PHE A 552 -4.37 -5.17 -30.74
C PHE A 552 -5.77 -4.63 -30.43
N ASP A 553 -6.31 -5.07 -29.30
CA ASP A 553 -7.56 -4.57 -28.72
C ASP A 553 -7.30 -4.09 -27.30
N LEU A 554 -7.59 -2.81 -27.03
CA LEU A 554 -7.30 -2.18 -25.74
C LEU A 554 -8.10 -2.83 -24.61
N LYS A 555 -9.32 -3.27 -24.87
CA LYS A 555 -10.15 -3.96 -23.87
C LYS A 555 -9.61 -5.34 -23.51
N GLU A 556 -9.12 -6.09 -24.48
CA GLU A 556 -8.50 -7.39 -24.24
C GLU A 556 -7.17 -7.22 -23.47
N PHE A 557 -6.41 -6.17 -23.75
CA PHE A 557 -5.20 -5.82 -22.99
C PHE A 557 -5.53 -5.47 -21.53
N HIS A 558 -6.51 -4.60 -21.29
CA HIS A 558 -6.96 -4.29 -19.92
C HIS A 558 -7.54 -5.52 -19.21
N THR A 559 -8.22 -6.40 -19.96
CA THR A 559 -8.73 -7.67 -19.41
C THR A 559 -7.57 -8.55 -18.95
N PHE A 560 -6.52 -8.68 -19.76
CA PHE A 560 -5.32 -9.43 -19.38
C PHE A 560 -4.68 -8.90 -18.09
N LEU A 561 -4.44 -7.58 -17.99
CA LEU A 561 -3.83 -6.97 -16.79
C LEU A 561 -4.67 -7.18 -15.53
N LEU A 562 -5.98 -7.00 -15.62
CA LEU A 562 -6.90 -7.14 -14.50
C LEU A 562 -7.14 -8.61 -14.10
N ASP A 563 -7.15 -9.54 -15.06
CA ASP A 563 -7.19 -10.99 -14.80
C ASP A 563 -5.89 -11.48 -14.16
N MET A 564 -4.76 -10.88 -14.56
CA MET A 564 -3.45 -11.15 -13.98
C MET A 564 -3.43 -10.80 -12.48
N GLY A 565 -3.98 -9.64 -12.12
CA GLY A 565 -3.95 -9.12 -10.74
C GLY A 565 -2.54 -8.74 -10.26
N PRO A 566 -2.37 -8.39 -8.97
CA PRO A 566 -1.10 -7.89 -8.44
C PRO A 566 0.08 -8.86 -8.62
N ALA A 567 1.15 -8.40 -9.24
CA ALA A 567 2.41 -9.10 -9.42
C ALA A 567 3.53 -8.09 -9.75
N GLN A 568 4.79 -8.53 -9.67
CA GLN A 568 5.94 -7.76 -10.15
C GLN A 568 5.86 -7.65 -11.69
N PHE A 569 6.33 -6.53 -12.25
CA PHE A 569 6.15 -6.21 -13.66
C PHE A 569 6.86 -7.18 -14.61
N GLU A 570 8.03 -7.70 -14.28
CA GLU A 570 8.70 -8.73 -15.07
C GLU A 570 7.88 -10.03 -15.16
N ILE A 571 7.14 -10.38 -14.11
CA ILE A 571 6.24 -11.56 -14.14
C ILE A 571 5.01 -11.27 -15.01
N ILE A 572 4.49 -10.03 -14.96
CA ILE A 572 3.38 -9.61 -15.82
C ILE A 572 3.82 -9.65 -17.29
N GLU A 573 5.02 -9.14 -17.58
CA GLU A 573 5.59 -9.11 -18.93
C GLU A 573 5.77 -10.52 -19.52
N ASP A 574 6.35 -11.45 -18.74
CA ASP A 574 6.49 -12.85 -19.15
C ASP A 574 5.15 -13.51 -19.49
N ARG A 575 4.12 -13.27 -18.66
CA ARG A 575 2.76 -13.79 -18.91
C ARG A 575 2.08 -13.09 -20.09
N MET A 576 2.41 -11.83 -20.35
CA MET A 576 1.90 -11.09 -21.51
C MET A 576 2.47 -11.63 -22.82
N GLU A 577 3.72 -12.07 -22.86
CA GLU A 577 4.29 -12.73 -24.03
C GLU A 577 3.48 -14.00 -24.40
N ASP A 578 3.20 -14.85 -23.40
CA ASP A 578 2.35 -16.03 -23.57
C ASP A 578 0.92 -15.68 -24.01
N TRP A 579 0.37 -14.55 -23.52
CA TRP A 579 -0.95 -14.07 -23.92
C TRP A 579 -0.95 -13.57 -25.37
N MET A 580 0.05 -12.80 -25.78
CA MET A 580 0.19 -12.30 -27.16
C MET A 580 0.33 -13.42 -28.20
N GLU A 581 1.04 -14.50 -27.87
CA GLU A 581 1.16 -15.67 -28.76
C GLU A 581 -0.19 -16.37 -29.06
N LYS A 582 -1.17 -16.20 -28.19
CA LYS A 582 -2.51 -16.78 -28.30
C LYS A 582 -3.51 -15.90 -29.04
N GLN A 583 -3.20 -14.61 -29.31
CA GLN A 583 -3.99 -13.67 -30.10
C GLN A 583 -3.73 -13.85 -31.61
#